data_a351906c9231351178de7e3590f58642
#
_entry.id   a351906c9231351178de7e3590f58642
#
_cell.length_a   1.000
_cell.length_b   1.000
_cell.length_c   1.000
_cell.angle_alpha   90.00
_cell.angle_beta   90.00
_cell.angle_gamma   90.00
#
_symmetry.space_group_name_H-M   'P 1'
#
loop_
_entity.id
_entity.type
_entity.pdbx_description
1 polymer ?
#
loop_
_entity_poly.entity_id
_entity_poly.type
_entity_poly.pdbx_seq_one_letter_code
_entity_poly.pdbx_strand_id
1 'polypeptide(L)'
;MIRVVKCGGQVLDDATLLEAFCRDFAALDGPKVLVHGGGALAGRFQKALGQEPVKYEGRRVTDDATLQVVTMVYAGWCNKQVVSLLQADGCDAVGLSGCDGSVITAAKRPPKALSDGRVVDFGWVGDVTPASVRVEFLQLLLEQGFTPVLCAINHDGAGQLLNTNADTVASSVAAALGAQLITCFEQPGVLKDRNDPTSVIPCIDRVSYNSLKADGIVADGMIPKLDQAFDALEKGAASVRICHSGDLLGNGGTLIRE
;
A
#
# COMPACT_ATOMS: atom_id res chain seq x y z
N MET A 1 12.09 -1.64 16.23
CA MET A 1 11.40 -0.66 15.33
C MET A 1 10.31 -1.40 14.59
N ILE A 2 9.08 -0.87 14.55
CA ILE A 2 7.97 -1.44 13.78
C ILE A 2 8.25 -1.24 12.29
N ARG A 3 7.91 -2.25 11.47
CA ARG A 3 7.96 -2.15 9.99
C ARG A 3 6.55 -2.25 9.42
N VAL A 4 6.18 -1.32 8.55
CA VAL A 4 4.98 -1.40 7.73
C VAL A 4 5.41 -1.72 6.31
N VAL A 5 5.02 -2.87 5.79
CA VAL A 5 5.38 -3.32 4.45
C VAL A 5 4.18 -3.23 3.54
N LYS A 6 4.32 -2.50 2.43
CA LYS A 6 3.30 -2.44 1.39
C LYS A 6 3.62 -3.43 0.28
N CYS A 7 2.74 -4.40 0.08
CA CYS A 7 2.84 -5.38 -1.00
C CYS A 7 2.28 -4.80 -2.31
N GLY A 8 3.05 -4.85 -3.38
CA GLY A 8 2.64 -4.40 -4.71
C GLY A 8 1.57 -5.31 -5.35
N GLY A 9 0.79 -4.74 -6.28
CA GLY A 9 -0.32 -5.49 -6.92
C GLY A 9 0.14 -6.70 -7.72
N GLN A 10 1.28 -6.64 -8.41
CA GLN A 10 1.80 -7.77 -9.19
C GLN A 10 2.18 -8.98 -8.33
N VAL A 11 2.67 -8.75 -7.11
CA VAL A 11 2.94 -9.83 -6.16
C VAL A 11 1.68 -10.62 -5.84
N LEU A 12 0.54 -9.95 -5.68
CA LEU A 12 -0.76 -10.59 -5.41
C LEU A 12 -1.34 -11.32 -6.64
N ASP A 13 -0.88 -10.97 -7.84
CA ASP A 13 -1.39 -11.54 -9.10
C ASP A 13 -0.63 -12.79 -9.55
N ASP A 14 0.55 -13.07 -8.97
CA ASP A 14 1.41 -14.21 -9.26
C ASP A 14 1.62 -15.06 -8.00
N ALA A 15 1.18 -16.33 -8.03
CA ALA A 15 1.23 -17.21 -6.87
C ALA A 15 2.67 -17.48 -6.40
N THR A 16 3.62 -17.63 -7.31
CA THR A 16 5.03 -17.90 -6.98
C THR A 16 5.69 -16.69 -6.32
N LEU A 17 5.42 -15.48 -6.86
CA LEU A 17 5.92 -14.24 -6.25
C LEU A 17 5.28 -14.01 -4.88
N LEU A 18 3.99 -14.31 -4.72
CA LEU A 18 3.29 -14.14 -3.46
C LEU A 18 3.84 -15.09 -2.38
N GLU A 19 4.05 -16.36 -2.70
CA GLU A 19 4.65 -17.35 -1.78
C GLU A 19 6.05 -16.92 -1.33
N ALA A 20 6.91 -16.52 -2.28
CA ALA A 20 8.26 -16.04 -1.98
C ALA A 20 8.23 -14.79 -1.10
N PHE A 21 7.36 -13.82 -1.43
CA PHE A 21 7.19 -12.59 -0.67
C PHE A 21 6.68 -12.86 0.76
N CYS A 22 5.71 -13.74 0.94
CA CYS A 22 5.17 -14.09 2.26
C CYS A 22 6.23 -14.77 3.13
N ARG A 23 7.05 -15.66 2.56
CA ARG A 23 8.18 -16.29 3.25
C ARG A 23 9.21 -15.24 3.71
N ASP A 24 9.61 -14.33 2.83
CA ASP A 24 10.55 -13.26 3.17
C ASP A 24 9.95 -12.31 4.21
N PHE A 25 8.66 -11.98 4.09
CA PHE A 25 7.97 -11.15 5.08
C PHE A 25 7.88 -11.86 6.44
N ALA A 26 7.56 -13.15 6.47
CA ALA A 26 7.53 -13.94 7.72
C ALA A 26 8.90 -13.92 8.42
N ALA A 27 9.99 -14.01 7.65
CA ALA A 27 11.37 -14.00 8.15
C ALA A 27 11.88 -12.62 8.61
N LEU A 28 11.15 -11.53 8.36
CA LEU A 28 11.51 -10.20 8.91
C LEU A 28 11.44 -10.22 10.44
N ASP A 29 12.50 -9.77 11.09
CA ASP A 29 12.57 -9.67 12.54
C ASP A 29 11.68 -8.55 13.11
N GLY A 30 11.16 -8.77 14.32
CA GLY A 30 10.44 -7.78 15.12
C GLY A 30 9.02 -7.51 14.66
N PRO A 31 8.33 -6.53 15.29
CA PRO A 31 6.94 -6.24 15.02
C PRO A 31 6.76 -5.65 13.61
N LYS A 32 5.76 -6.16 12.89
CA LYS A 32 5.51 -5.81 11.49
C LYS A 32 4.02 -5.81 11.13
N VAL A 33 3.66 -4.96 10.19
CA VAL A 33 2.31 -4.85 9.62
C VAL A 33 2.43 -5.00 8.10
N LEU A 34 1.57 -5.80 7.50
CA LEU A 34 1.48 -5.93 6.06
C LEU A 34 0.28 -5.14 5.54
N VAL A 35 0.44 -4.38 4.47
CA VAL A 35 -0.65 -3.68 3.78
C VAL A 35 -0.69 -4.10 2.32
N HIS A 36 -1.86 -4.46 1.82
CA HIS A 36 -2.04 -4.88 0.44
C HIS A 36 -3.27 -4.27 -0.22
N GLY A 37 -3.28 -4.30 -1.55
CA GLY A 37 -4.43 -3.97 -2.38
C GLY A 37 -5.05 -5.21 -3.02
N GLY A 38 -5.12 -5.24 -4.36
CA GLY A 38 -5.71 -6.32 -5.18
C GLY A 38 -6.38 -5.79 -6.45
N GLY A 39 -5.99 -4.59 -6.88
CA GLY A 39 -6.70 -3.85 -7.92
C GLY A 39 -6.73 -4.51 -9.30
N ALA A 40 -5.71 -5.26 -9.70
CA ALA A 40 -5.71 -5.97 -10.98
C ALA A 40 -6.65 -7.18 -10.92
N LEU A 41 -6.57 -7.96 -9.84
CA LEU A 41 -7.47 -9.09 -9.61
C LEU A 41 -8.94 -8.64 -9.53
N ALA A 42 -9.25 -7.57 -8.79
CA ALA A 42 -10.61 -7.02 -8.75
C ALA A 42 -11.10 -6.58 -10.14
N GLY A 43 -10.22 -6.04 -10.99
CA GLY A 43 -10.56 -5.72 -12.37
C GLY A 43 -10.91 -6.97 -13.21
N ARG A 44 -10.20 -8.08 -13.00
CA ARG A 44 -10.54 -9.37 -13.65
C ARG A 44 -11.91 -9.89 -13.18
N PHE A 45 -12.18 -9.84 -11.88
CA PHE A 45 -13.48 -10.25 -11.33
C PHE A 45 -14.64 -9.35 -11.81
N GLN A 46 -14.43 -8.01 -11.86
CA GLN A 46 -15.44 -7.12 -12.45
C GLN A 46 -15.81 -7.53 -13.87
N LYS A 47 -14.80 -7.74 -14.74
CA LYS A 47 -15.04 -8.17 -16.11
C LYS A 47 -15.75 -9.51 -16.20
N ALA A 48 -15.36 -10.48 -15.37
CA ALA A 48 -16.02 -11.78 -15.31
C ALA A 48 -17.51 -11.69 -14.88
N LEU A 49 -17.85 -10.65 -14.10
CA LEU A 49 -19.25 -10.33 -13.70
C LEU A 49 -19.95 -9.39 -14.68
N GLY A 50 -19.37 -9.12 -15.86
CA GLY A 50 -19.96 -8.24 -16.86
C GLY A 50 -19.86 -6.75 -16.54
N GLN A 51 -18.99 -6.36 -15.62
CA GLN A 51 -18.77 -4.95 -15.25
C GLN A 51 -17.46 -4.45 -15.87
N GLU A 52 -17.48 -3.26 -16.49
CA GLU A 52 -16.26 -2.63 -16.99
C GLU A 52 -15.63 -1.73 -15.92
N PRO A 53 -14.36 -1.99 -15.52
CA PRO A 53 -13.67 -1.15 -14.54
C PRO A 53 -13.40 0.25 -15.08
N VAL A 54 -13.94 1.27 -14.46
CA VAL A 54 -13.68 2.68 -14.80
C VAL A 54 -12.56 3.22 -13.92
N LYS A 55 -11.54 3.82 -14.56
CA LYS A 55 -10.42 4.46 -13.85
C LYS A 55 -10.09 5.81 -14.47
N TYR A 56 -9.78 6.79 -13.62
CA TYR A 56 -9.22 8.07 -14.01
C TYR A 56 -7.91 8.31 -13.26
N GLU A 57 -6.86 8.69 -13.98
CA GLU A 57 -5.52 8.90 -13.43
C GLU A 57 -5.04 7.71 -12.53
N GLY A 58 -5.30 6.47 -13.00
CA GLY A 58 -4.97 5.24 -12.28
C GLY A 58 -5.88 4.90 -11.09
N ARG A 59 -6.83 5.76 -10.73
CA ARG A 59 -7.75 5.59 -9.59
C ARG A 59 -9.09 5.06 -10.05
N ARG A 60 -9.57 4.00 -9.37
CA ARG A 60 -10.85 3.34 -9.70
C ARG A 60 -12.04 4.18 -9.22
N VAL A 61 -13.01 4.40 -10.12
CA VAL A 61 -14.34 4.84 -9.74
C VAL A 61 -15.04 3.66 -9.05
N THR A 62 -15.67 3.90 -7.93
CA THR A 62 -16.23 2.84 -7.08
C THR A 62 -17.70 3.14 -6.81
N ASP A 63 -18.58 2.66 -7.69
CA ASP A 63 -20.01 2.58 -7.45
C ASP A 63 -20.37 1.40 -6.52
N ASP A 64 -21.64 1.19 -6.23
CA ASP A 64 -22.12 0.13 -5.32
C ASP A 64 -21.66 -1.26 -5.78
N ALA A 65 -21.78 -1.58 -7.06
CA ALA A 65 -21.40 -2.86 -7.63
C ALA A 65 -19.88 -3.07 -7.59
N THR A 66 -19.12 -2.03 -7.92
CA THR A 66 -17.66 -2.03 -7.81
C THR A 66 -17.20 -2.20 -6.35
N LEU A 67 -17.87 -1.52 -5.40
CA LEU A 67 -17.54 -1.63 -3.98
C LEU A 67 -17.72 -3.07 -3.48
N GLN A 68 -18.79 -3.74 -3.87
CA GLN A 68 -19.01 -5.16 -3.53
C GLN A 68 -17.86 -6.04 -4.06
N VAL A 69 -17.48 -5.86 -5.33
CA VAL A 69 -16.41 -6.66 -5.95
C VAL A 69 -15.06 -6.39 -5.26
N VAL A 70 -14.69 -5.13 -5.04
CA VAL A 70 -13.40 -4.84 -4.40
C VAL A 70 -13.37 -5.31 -2.95
N THR A 71 -14.49 -5.27 -2.23
CA THR A 71 -14.60 -5.80 -0.87
C THR A 71 -14.41 -7.32 -0.87
N MET A 72 -15.11 -8.07 -1.71
CA MET A 72 -14.95 -9.53 -1.84
C MET A 72 -13.52 -9.91 -2.19
N VAL A 73 -12.91 -9.16 -3.12
CA VAL A 73 -11.55 -9.47 -3.59
C VAL A 73 -10.49 -9.06 -2.56
N TYR A 74 -10.53 -7.84 -2.04
CA TYR A 74 -9.46 -7.36 -1.16
C TYR A 74 -9.58 -7.96 0.25
N ALA A 75 -10.73 -7.81 0.90
CA ALA A 75 -10.93 -8.27 2.27
C ALA A 75 -11.19 -9.78 2.38
N GLY A 76 -11.76 -10.36 1.33
CA GLY A 76 -11.99 -11.81 1.23
C GLY A 76 -10.76 -12.53 0.66
N TRP A 77 -10.69 -12.62 -0.67
CA TRP A 77 -9.74 -13.50 -1.33
C TRP A 77 -8.27 -13.13 -1.07
N CYS A 78 -7.84 -11.92 -1.45
CA CYS A 78 -6.43 -11.53 -1.33
C CYS A 78 -5.95 -11.56 0.13
N ASN A 79 -6.73 -11.00 1.04
CA ASN A 79 -6.37 -10.96 2.44
C ASN A 79 -6.21 -12.36 3.03
N LYS A 80 -7.16 -13.25 2.79
CA LYS A 80 -7.12 -14.61 3.36
C LYS A 80 -6.06 -15.49 2.71
N GLN A 81 -5.77 -15.28 1.43
CA GLN A 81 -4.66 -15.96 0.76
C GLN A 81 -3.31 -15.55 1.38
N VAL A 82 -3.07 -14.25 1.56
CA VAL A 82 -1.87 -13.74 2.25
C VAL A 82 -1.75 -14.29 3.67
N VAL A 83 -2.82 -14.19 4.46
CA VAL A 83 -2.82 -14.69 5.84
C VAL A 83 -2.53 -16.19 5.90
N SER A 84 -3.14 -16.99 5.01
CA SER A 84 -2.92 -18.44 4.94
C SER A 84 -1.45 -18.79 4.66
N LEU A 85 -0.80 -18.09 3.73
CA LEU A 85 0.61 -18.29 3.42
C LEU A 85 1.51 -17.87 4.60
N LEU A 86 1.24 -16.73 5.22
CA LEU A 86 2.00 -16.27 6.39
C LEU A 86 1.89 -17.25 7.57
N GLN A 87 0.69 -17.79 7.82
CA GLN A 87 0.49 -18.83 8.85
C GLN A 87 1.29 -20.11 8.53
N ALA A 88 1.35 -20.51 7.27
CA ALA A 88 2.16 -21.67 6.85
C ALA A 88 3.66 -21.44 7.07
N ASP A 89 4.12 -20.18 6.99
CA ASP A 89 5.52 -19.79 7.25
C ASP A 89 5.77 -19.44 8.74
N GLY A 90 4.83 -19.79 9.65
CA GLY A 90 4.96 -19.59 11.10
C GLY A 90 4.79 -18.15 11.58
N CYS A 91 4.26 -17.26 10.74
CA CYS A 91 3.93 -15.89 11.12
C CYS A 91 2.47 -15.84 11.62
N ASP A 92 2.25 -15.42 12.87
CA ASP A 92 0.91 -15.36 13.47
C ASP A 92 0.11 -14.16 12.94
N ALA A 93 -0.35 -14.31 11.70
CA ALA A 93 -0.97 -13.26 10.92
C ALA A 93 -2.48 -13.14 11.19
N VAL A 94 -2.97 -11.91 11.35
CA VAL A 94 -4.41 -11.59 11.49
C VAL A 94 -4.84 -10.68 10.35
N GLY A 95 -5.73 -11.18 9.49
CA GLY A 95 -6.25 -10.42 8.35
C GLY A 95 -7.38 -9.49 8.74
N LEU A 96 -7.21 -8.21 8.43
CA LEU A 96 -8.12 -7.12 8.79
C LEU A 96 -8.45 -6.24 7.58
N SER A 97 -9.65 -5.70 7.56
CA SER A 97 -10.03 -4.48 6.87
C SER A 97 -10.09 -3.32 7.88
N GLY A 98 -10.24 -2.09 7.43
CA GLY A 98 -10.38 -0.95 8.35
C GLY A 98 -11.60 -1.03 9.26
N CYS A 99 -12.62 -1.82 8.86
CA CYS A 99 -13.84 -2.02 9.65
C CYS A 99 -13.61 -2.87 10.91
N ASP A 100 -12.65 -3.80 10.84
CA ASP A 100 -12.36 -4.74 11.92
C ASP A 100 -11.74 -3.97 13.10
N GLY A 101 -12.44 -3.95 14.22
CA GLY A 101 -12.06 -3.15 15.38
C GLY A 101 -12.01 -1.64 15.10
N SER A 102 -12.62 -1.15 14.01
CA SER A 102 -12.47 0.24 13.53
C SER A 102 -11.00 0.66 13.44
N VAL A 103 -10.14 -0.23 12.95
CA VAL A 103 -8.69 -0.01 12.92
C VAL A 103 -8.29 1.16 12.02
N ILE A 104 -9.07 1.42 10.95
CA ILE A 104 -8.89 2.58 10.08
C ILE A 104 -10.24 3.12 9.65
N THR A 105 -10.54 4.37 10.00
CA THR A 105 -11.65 5.12 9.41
C THR A 105 -11.18 5.91 8.20
N ALA A 106 -12.09 6.22 7.27
CA ALA A 106 -11.77 6.99 6.08
C ALA A 106 -12.83 8.07 5.83
N ALA A 107 -12.42 9.23 5.36
CA ALA A 107 -13.34 10.26 4.91
C ALA A 107 -13.73 9.99 3.44
N LYS A 108 -15.02 10.04 3.10
CA LYS A 108 -15.45 9.93 1.70
C LYS A 108 -14.78 11.04 0.89
N ARG A 109 -14.15 10.65 -0.22
CA ARG A 109 -13.48 11.62 -1.11
C ARG A 109 -14.50 12.54 -1.77
N PRO A 110 -14.33 13.86 -1.70
CA PRO A 110 -15.14 14.79 -2.49
C PRO A 110 -14.81 14.65 -3.99
N PRO A 111 -15.71 15.11 -4.89
CA PRO A 111 -15.40 15.21 -6.31
C PRO A 111 -14.09 15.96 -6.54
N LYS A 112 -13.24 15.45 -7.45
CA LYS A 112 -11.89 15.97 -7.69
C LYS A 112 -11.74 16.43 -9.14
N ALA A 113 -11.14 17.60 -9.35
CA ALA A 113 -10.68 18.03 -10.67
C ALA A 113 -9.49 17.17 -11.12
N LEU A 114 -9.56 16.64 -12.34
CA LEU A 114 -8.48 15.93 -13.02
C LEU A 114 -7.52 16.92 -13.71
N SER A 115 -6.39 16.42 -14.17
CA SER A 115 -5.40 17.18 -14.92
C SER A 115 -5.93 17.80 -16.22
N ASP A 116 -6.98 17.20 -16.81
CA ASP A 116 -7.66 17.67 -18.03
C ASP A 116 -8.84 18.63 -17.73
N GLY A 117 -9.04 19.02 -16.48
CA GLY A 117 -10.07 19.96 -16.05
C GLY A 117 -11.45 19.35 -15.78
N ARG A 118 -11.67 18.06 -16.06
CA ARG A 118 -12.93 17.37 -15.71
C ARG A 118 -13.02 17.20 -14.21
N VAL A 119 -14.21 17.36 -13.65
CA VAL A 119 -14.52 17.03 -12.25
C VAL A 119 -15.13 15.64 -12.19
N VAL A 120 -14.55 14.75 -11.41
CA VAL A 120 -15.00 13.36 -11.26
C VAL A 120 -15.38 13.08 -9.82
N ASP A 121 -16.58 12.55 -9.60
CA ASP A 121 -16.95 11.86 -8.37
C ASP A 121 -16.48 10.40 -8.47
N PHE A 122 -15.58 10.02 -7.57
CA PHE A 122 -15.06 8.66 -7.53
C PHE A 122 -15.99 7.66 -6.81
N GLY A 123 -17.17 8.10 -6.36
CA GLY A 123 -18.15 7.28 -5.66
C GLY A 123 -17.68 6.91 -4.24
N TRP A 124 -17.73 5.62 -3.90
CA TRP A 124 -17.37 5.10 -2.58
C TRP A 124 -15.84 4.95 -2.41
N VAL A 125 -15.12 6.01 -2.70
CA VAL A 125 -13.68 6.10 -2.45
C VAL A 125 -13.44 6.92 -1.21
N GLY A 126 -12.54 6.44 -0.35
CA GLY A 126 -12.13 7.11 0.88
C GLY A 126 -10.70 7.60 0.88
N ASP A 127 -10.45 8.62 1.64
CA ASP A 127 -9.13 9.15 1.98
C ASP A 127 -8.79 8.83 3.43
N VAL A 128 -7.54 8.40 3.67
CA VAL A 128 -7.00 8.01 4.97
C VAL A 128 -5.84 8.93 5.33
N THR A 129 -5.73 9.26 6.60
CA THR A 129 -4.64 10.05 7.17
C THR A 129 -4.07 9.31 8.40
N PRO A 130 -2.92 9.70 8.95
CA PRO A 130 -2.42 9.08 10.19
C PRO A 130 -3.42 9.18 11.35
N ALA A 131 -4.18 10.27 11.45
CA ALA A 131 -5.22 10.44 12.46
C ALA A 131 -6.43 9.51 12.28
N SER A 132 -6.55 8.87 11.11
CA SER A 132 -7.59 7.87 10.83
C SER A 132 -7.28 6.49 11.40
N VAL A 133 -6.04 6.27 11.86
CA VAL A 133 -5.55 4.95 12.30
C VAL A 133 -5.71 4.82 13.82
N ARG A 134 -6.37 3.76 14.25
CA ARG A 134 -6.49 3.39 15.65
C ARG A 134 -5.21 2.71 16.14
N VAL A 135 -4.23 3.52 16.54
CA VAL A 135 -2.87 3.10 16.91
C VAL A 135 -2.88 2.09 18.06
N GLU A 136 -3.67 2.33 19.08
CA GLU A 136 -3.76 1.47 20.26
C GLU A 136 -4.22 0.05 19.93
N PHE A 137 -5.07 -0.13 18.92
CA PHE A 137 -5.52 -1.45 18.49
C PHE A 137 -4.40 -2.21 17.75
N LEU A 138 -3.67 -1.54 16.88
CA LEU A 138 -2.52 -2.14 16.19
C LEU A 138 -1.40 -2.48 17.17
N GLN A 139 -1.11 -1.59 18.12
CA GLN A 139 -0.10 -1.84 19.16
C GLN A 139 -0.47 -3.04 20.02
N LEU A 140 -1.74 -3.15 20.44
CA LEU A 140 -2.23 -4.31 21.19
C LEU A 140 -1.97 -5.63 20.43
N LEU A 141 -2.27 -5.68 19.13
CA LEU A 141 -2.02 -6.88 18.34
C LEU A 141 -0.52 -7.20 18.25
N LEU A 142 0.31 -6.19 17.98
CA LEU A 142 1.76 -6.35 17.85
C LEU A 142 2.40 -6.79 19.17
N GLU A 143 1.95 -6.27 20.32
CA GLU A 143 2.41 -6.64 21.67
C GLU A 143 2.03 -8.09 22.04
N GLN A 144 0.91 -8.59 21.52
CA GLN A 144 0.51 -9.99 21.68
C GLN A 144 1.18 -10.93 20.68
N GLY A 145 2.10 -10.43 19.85
CA GLY A 145 2.82 -11.23 18.84
C GLY A 145 2.09 -11.42 17.53
N PHE A 146 0.90 -10.87 17.36
CA PHE A 146 0.19 -10.96 16.10
C PHE A 146 0.78 -10.02 15.03
N THR A 147 0.65 -10.43 13.79
CA THR A 147 1.02 -9.64 12.61
C THR A 147 -0.23 -9.18 11.87
N PRO A 148 -0.64 -7.89 11.99
CA PRO A 148 -1.77 -7.37 11.24
C PRO A 148 -1.51 -7.37 9.73
N VAL A 149 -2.48 -7.89 8.95
CA VAL A 149 -2.50 -7.88 7.49
C VAL A 149 -3.69 -7.04 7.04
N LEU A 150 -3.45 -5.80 6.66
CA LEU A 150 -4.47 -4.81 6.33
C LEU A 150 -4.77 -4.79 4.83
N CYS A 151 -6.02 -4.87 4.45
CA CYS A 151 -6.45 -4.60 3.08
C CYS A 151 -6.96 -3.15 2.93
N ALA A 152 -7.08 -2.69 1.67
CA ALA A 152 -7.47 -1.32 1.35
C ALA A 152 -9.01 -1.11 1.31
N ILE A 153 -9.75 -1.78 2.19
CA ILE A 153 -11.18 -1.54 2.44
C ILE A 153 -11.31 -0.97 3.85
N ASN A 154 -11.90 0.21 3.94
CA ASN A 154 -12.12 0.91 5.19
C ASN A 154 -13.60 1.32 5.34
N HIS A 155 -13.94 2.11 6.34
CA HIS A 155 -15.30 2.58 6.57
C HIS A 155 -15.30 4.04 7.04
N ASP A 156 -16.45 4.70 6.96
CA ASP A 156 -16.62 6.11 7.35
C ASP A 156 -16.95 6.31 8.84
N GLY A 157 -17.08 5.24 9.60
CA GLY A 157 -17.55 5.27 11.00
C GLY A 157 -19.08 5.34 11.16
N ALA A 158 -19.82 5.50 10.05
CA ALA A 158 -21.28 5.58 10.04
C ALA A 158 -21.96 4.40 9.36
N GLY A 159 -21.21 3.34 9.01
CA GLY A 159 -21.72 2.11 8.41
C GLY A 159 -21.46 1.97 6.92
N GLN A 160 -20.85 2.95 6.26
CA GLN A 160 -20.53 2.89 4.84
C GLN A 160 -19.07 2.40 4.62
N LEU A 161 -18.92 1.36 3.79
CA LEU A 161 -17.61 0.91 3.32
C LEU A 161 -17.04 1.87 2.28
N LEU A 162 -15.73 2.03 2.29
CA LEU A 162 -14.99 2.86 1.36
C LEU A 162 -13.77 2.11 0.81
N ASN A 163 -13.63 2.13 -0.51
CA ASN A 163 -12.43 1.67 -1.21
C ASN A 163 -11.34 2.74 -1.07
N THR A 164 -10.16 2.35 -0.61
CA THR A 164 -9.03 3.27 -0.39
C THR A 164 -7.80 2.84 -1.19
N ASN A 165 -6.79 3.68 -1.24
CA ASN A 165 -5.53 3.36 -1.88
C ASN A 165 -4.60 2.66 -0.88
N ALA A 166 -4.09 1.47 -1.22
CA ALA A 166 -3.22 0.70 -0.34
C ALA A 166 -1.89 1.41 -0.01
N ASP A 167 -1.36 2.22 -0.93
CA ASP A 167 -0.15 3.00 -0.66
C ASP A 167 -0.44 4.09 0.38
N THR A 168 -1.61 4.76 0.27
CA THR A 168 -2.06 5.74 1.27
C THR A 168 -2.34 5.10 2.63
N VAL A 169 -2.95 3.91 2.65
CA VAL A 169 -3.14 3.14 3.90
C VAL A 169 -1.80 2.82 4.54
N ALA A 170 -0.85 2.29 3.77
CA ALA A 170 0.47 1.92 4.29
C ALA A 170 1.25 3.13 4.83
N SER A 171 1.26 4.25 4.11
CA SER A 171 1.92 5.48 4.55
C SER A 171 1.26 6.07 5.81
N SER A 172 -0.08 6.05 5.89
CA SER A 172 -0.80 6.53 7.08
C SER A 172 -0.56 5.66 8.30
N VAL A 173 -0.55 4.32 8.14
CA VAL A 173 -0.24 3.39 9.23
C VAL A 173 1.21 3.53 9.69
N ALA A 174 2.17 3.66 8.74
CA ALA A 174 3.57 3.87 9.10
C ALA A 174 3.79 5.17 9.85
N ALA A 175 3.19 6.26 9.40
CA ALA A 175 3.28 7.56 10.05
C ALA A 175 2.62 7.54 11.44
N ALA A 176 1.44 6.94 11.58
CA ALA A 176 0.73 6.85 12.87
C ALA A 176 1.50 6.03 13.91
N LEU A 177 2.20 4.98 13.48
CA LEU A 177 3.01 4.11 14.34
C LEU A 177 4.46 4.60 14.54
N GLY A 178 4.90 5.68 13.89
CA GLY A 178 6.31 6.08 13.85
C GLY A 178 7.20 4.96 13.30
N ALA A 179 6.70 4.21 12.32
CA ALA A 179 7.31 2.99 11.82
C ALA A 179 8.16 3.25 10.55
N GLN A 180 9.03 2.29 10.23
CA GLN A 180 9.63 2.23 8.90
C GLN A 180 8.58 1.80 7.89
N LEU A 181 8.41 2.56 6.80
CA LEU A 181 7.63 2.14 5.62
C LEU A 181 8.55 1.46 4.61
N ILE A 182 8.19 0.25 4.19
CA ILE A 182 8.85 -0.47 3.10
C ILE A 182 7.83 -0.65 1.97
N THR A 183 8.06 0.02 0.84
CA THR A 183 7.22 -0.11 -0.34
C THR A 183 7.86 -1.05 -1.35
N CYS A 184 7.26 -2.23 -1.53
CA CYS A 184 7.72 -3.24 -2.47
C CYS A 184 7.05 -3.07 -3.83
N PHE A 185 7.85 -3.14 -4.90
CA PHE A 185 7.38 -3.08 -6.27
C PHE A 185 8.33 -3.85 -7.23
N GLU A 186 8.23 -3.64 -8.55
CA GLU A 186 8.89 -4.43 -9.59
C GLU A 186 10.35 -4.05 -9.83
N GLN A 187 10.72 -2.82 -9.50
CA GLN A 187 12.07 -2.31 -9.72
C GLN A 187 12.92 -2.49 -8.46
N PRO A 188 14.25 -2.65 -8.59
CA PRO A 188 15.13 -2.83 -7.45
C PRO A 188 15.20 -1.59 -6.54
N GLY A 189 14.74 -0.45 -7.00
CA GLY A 189 14.72 0.84 -6.31
C GLY A 189 14.41 1.96 -7.30
N VAL A 190 14.76 3.19 -6.96
CA VAL A 190 14.75 4.32 -7.89
C VAL A 190 16.01 4.22 -8.75
N LEU A 191 15.86 4.09 -10.07
CA LEU A 191 16.98 3.93 -10.99
C LEU A 191 17.43 5.28 -11.55
N LYS A 192 18.74 5.45 -11.69
CA LYS A 192 19.30 6.58 -12.42
C LYS A 192 19.10 6.46 -13.94
N ASP A 193 19.18 5.22 -14.44
CA ASP A 193 18.83 4.85 -15.82
C ASP A 193 17.77 3.73 -15.77
N ARG A 194 16.60 3.97 -16.36
CA ARG A 194 15.48 3.02 -16.39
C ARG A 194 15.80 1.69 -17.06
N ASN A 195 16.79 1.69 -17.96
CA ASN A 195 17.19 0.51 -18.72
C ASN A 195 18.32 -0.27 -18.02
N ASP A 196 18.90 0.29 -16.96
CA ASP A 196 19.96 -0.36 -16.17
C ASP A 196 19.47 -0.65 -14.75
N PRO A 197 19.08 -1.91 -14.44
CA PRO A 197 18.61 -2.30 -13.11
C PRO A 197 19.70 -2.21 -12.04
N THR A 198 20.98 -2.05 -12.42
CA THR A 198 22.10 -1.89 -11.47
C THR A 198 22.31 -0.44 -11.06
N SER A 199 21.65 0.51 -11.74
CA SER A 199 21.79 1.96 -11.51
C SER A 199 20.92 2.49 -10.34
N VAL A 200 20.68 1.66 -9.31
CA VAL A 200 19.87 2.06 -8.16
C VAL A 200 20.51 3.23 -7.43
N ILE A 201 19.71 4.25 -7.16
CA ILE A 201 20.10 5.39 -6.31
C ILE A 201 19.86 4.95 -4.85
N PRO A 202 20.92 4.77 -4.04
CA PRO A 202 20.77 4.16 -2.73
C PRO A 202 20.06 5.04 -1.70
N CYS A 203 20.14 6.37 -1.87
CA CYS A 203 19.52 7.33 -0.97
C CYS A 203 19.04 8.57 -1.73
N ILE A 204 17.86 9.05 -1.41
CA ILE A 204 17.27 10.28 -1.97
C ILE A 204 16.73 11.12 -0.82
N ASP A 205 17.20 12.37 -0.73
CA ASP A 205 16.64 13.42 0.11
C ASP A 205 15.84 14.43 -0.73
N ARG A 206 15.23 15.41 -0.09
CA ARG A 206 14.39 16.41 -0.77
C ARG A 206 15.17 17.24 -1.80
N VAL A 207 16.45 17.51 -1.54
CA VAL A 207 17.30 18.30 -2.46
C VAL A 207 17.63 17.49 -3.69
N SER A 208 18.13 16.27 -3.52
CA SER A 208 18.44 15.36 -4.62
C SER A 208 17.19 14.96 -5.41
N TYR A 209 16.04 14.78 -4.76
CA TYR A 209 14.78 14.54 -5.45
C TYR A 209 14.41 15.65 -6.43
N ASN A 210 14.50 16.92 -5.99
CA ASN A 210 14.21 18.06 -6.86
C ASN A 210 15.16 18.13 -8.07
N SER A 211 16.44 17.84 -7.88
CA SER A 211 17.44 17.78 -8.96
C SER A 211 17.12 16.62 -9.93
N LEU A 212 16.89 15.41 -9.42
CA LEU A 212 16.56 14.24 -10.23
C LEU A 212 15.28 14.43 -11.05
N LYS A 213 14.29 15.16 -10.51
CA LYS A 213 13.06 15.53 -11.21
C LYS A 213 13.33 16.57 -12.30
N ALA A 214 14.14 17.60 -12.02
CA ALA A 214 14.51 18.63 -12.99
C ALA A 214 15.32 18.05 -14.17
N ASP A 215 16.20 17.08 -13.89
CA ASP A 215 17.03 16.38 -14.87
C ASP A 215 16.24 15.30 -15.66
N GLY A 216 14.96 15.08 -15.34
CA GLY A 216 14.11 14.08 -15.99
C GLY A 216 14.48 12.62 -15.66
N ILE A 217 15.37 12.37 -14.71
CA ILE A 217 15.75 11.03 -14.22
C ILE A 217 14.57 10.41 -13.49
N VAL A 218 13.97 11.18 -12.57
CA VAL A 218 12.70 10.82 -11.93
C VAL A 218 11.56 11.41 -12.73
N ALA A 219 10.76 10.56 -13.35
CA ALA A 219 9.65 10.97 -14.20
C ALA A 219 8.44 10.03 -14.04
N ASP A 220 7.33 10.37 -14.67
CA ASP A 220 6.09 9.59 -14.78
C ASP A 220 5.62 8.97 -13.44
N GLY A 221 5.40 7.64 -13.44
CA GLY A 221 4.89 6.91 -12.28
C GLY A 221 5.79 6.88 -11.05
N MET A 222 7.08 7.28 -11.16
CA MET A 222 7.99 7.35 -10.01
C MET A 222 7.78 8.64 -9.19
N ILE A 223 7.39 9.74 -9.84
CA ILE A 223 7.10 11.02 -9.15
C ILE A 223 6.07 10.83 -8.04
N PRO A 224 4.85 10.30 -8.32
CA PRO A 224 3.84 10.13 -7.26
C PRO A 224 4.28 9.16 -6.16
N LYS A 225 5.15 8.19 -6.44
CA LYS A 225 5.69 7.28 -5.41
C LYS A 225 6.66 8.00 -4.46
N LEU A 226 7.55 8.82 -5.01
CA LEU A 226 8.48 9.62 -4.21
C LEU A 226 7.76 10.73 -3.45
N ASP A 227 6.80 11.42 -4.08
CA ASP A 227 5.97 12.40 -3.39
C ASP A 227 5.26 11.78 -2.18
N GLN A 228 4.72 10.56 -2.35
CA GLN A 228 4.07 9.82 -1.26
C GLN A 228 5.06 9.35 -0.19
N ALA A 229 6.29 8.97 -0.58
CA ALA A 229 7.32 8.60 0.37
C ALA A 229 7.75 9.78 1.25
N PHE A 230 7.94 10.96 0.66
CA PHE A 230 8.23 12.18 1.41
C PHE A 230 7.04 12.62 2.27
N ASP A 231 5.82 12.55 1.76
CA ASP A 231 4.60 12.83 2.54
C ASP A 231 4.49 11.90 3.78
N ALA A 232 4.87 10.62 3.64
CA ALA A 232 4.90 9.70 4.78
C ALA A 232 5.92 10.12 5.85
N LEU A 233 7.13 10.56 5.45
CA LEU A 233 8.13 11.09 6.38
C LEU A 233 7.64 12.35 7.09
N GLU A 234 7.16 13.34 6.35
CA GLU A 234 6.62 14.59 6.89
C GLU A 234 5.46 14.36 7.89
N LYS A 235 4.72 13.26 7.71
CA LYS A 235 3.61 12.86 8.59
C LYS A 235 4.03 11.97 9.76
N GLY A 236 5.31 11.63 9.89
CA GLY A 236 5.84 10.94 11.06
C GLY A 236 6.33 9.50 10.85
N ALA A 237 6.43 8.99 9.62
CA ALA A 237 7.11 7.73 9.37
C ALA A 237 8.62 7.86 9.71
N ALA A 238 9.20 6.87 10.39
CA ALA A 238 10.59 6.94 10.83
C ALA A 238 11.60 6.91 9.67
N SER A 239 11.28 6.20 8.61
CA SER A 239 12.04 6.12 7.37
C SER A 239 11.19 5.48 6.27
N VAL A 240 11.54 5.69 5.01
CA VAL A 240 10.88 5.02 3.87
C VAL A 240 11.93 4.34 3.02
N ARG A 241 11.73 3.05 2.72
CA ARG A 241 12.53 2.28 1.77
C ARG A 241 11.66 1.84 0.60
N ILE A 242 12.16 2.04 -0.62
CA ILE A 242 11.55 1.57 -1.85
C ILE A 242 12.45 0.47 -2.40
N CYS A 243 11.94 -0.77 -2.54
CA CYS A 243 12.75 -1.90 -2.99
C CYS A 243 11.96 -2.89 -3.87
N HIS A 244 12.67 -3.82 -4.49
CA HIS A 244 12.06 -4.96 -5.17
C HIS A 244 11.40 -5.89 -4.14
N SER A 245 10.27 -6.50 -4.51
CA SER A 245 9.55 -7.45 -3.64
C SER A 245 10.38 -8.67 -3.23
N GLY A 246 11.34 -9.09 -4.04
CA GLY A 246 12.29 -10.17 -3.74
C GLY A 246 13.55 -9.72 -2.98
N ASP A 247 13.63 -8.45 -2.55
CA ASP A 247 14.75 -7.92 -1.74
C ASP A 247 14.27 -7.39 -0.38
N LEU A 248 13.20 -7.96 0.13
CA LEU A 248 12.59 -7.51 1.39
C LEU A 248 13.53 -7.70 2.58
N LEU A 249 14.26 -8.81 2.63
CA LEU A 249 15.24 -9.16 3.68
C LEU A 249 16.58 -8.46 3.50
N GLY A 250 16.88 -8.00 2.28
CA GLY A 250 18.13 -7.32 1.96
C GLY A 250 18.15 -5.87 2.41
N ASN A 251 19.29 -5.23 2.14
CA ASN A 251 19.49 -3.79 2.36
C ASN A 251 19.46 -2.99 1.05
N GLY A 252 19.07 -3.62 -0.06
CA GLY A 252 18.94 -2.98 -1.35
C GLY A 252 17.76 -2.01 -1.44
N GLY A 253 17.65 -1.37 -2.60
CA GLY A 253 16.62 -0.37 -2.84
C GLY A 253 17.08 1.05 -2.57
N THR A 254 16.13 1.96 -2.50
CA THR A 254 16.33 3.39 -2.27
C THR A 254 15.76 3.77 -0.91
N LEU A 255 16.60 4.32 -0.05
CA LEU A 255 16.20 4.93 1.21
C LEU A 255 15.81 6.38 0.97
N ILE A 256 14.61 6.77 1.40
CA ILE A 256 14.15 8.16 1.37
C ILE A 256 14.35 8.77 2.74
N ARG A 257 14.92 9.97 2.79
CA ARG A 257 15.22 10.74 4.00
C ARG A 257 14.72 12.18 3.87
N GLU A 258 14.53 12.82 5.01
CA GLU A 258 14.29 14.27 5.05
C GLU A 258 15.52 15.06 4.59
#